data_a736eb3f3edcd6dcce29c7b17168cc1e
#
_entry.id   a736eb3f3edcd6dcce29c7b17168cc1e
#
_cell.length_a   1.000
_cell.length_b   1.000
_cell.length_c   1.000
_cell.angle_alpha   90.00
_cell.angle_beta   90.00
_cell.angle_gamma   90.00
#
_symmetry.space_group_name_H-M   'P 1'
#
loop_
_entity.id
_entity.type
_entity.pdbx_description
1 polymer ?
#
loop_
_entity_poly.entity_id
_entity_poly.type
_entity_poly.pdbx_seq_one_letter_code
_entity_poly.pdbx_strand_id
1 'polypeptide(L)'
;MDVIYECGVNFGKLIGTTYQCVVSKKRNTYNFTIDFDLTDFYHLAGLGYLIDIDIPKNRTNTIHYIKIKKITDELLAKSKYFKHDSLTNRDIQSRISELRFLEEYLDVNNMINIYNTRDGTNQNSLIKADYVIQSRRPNSFTDVYIFLRKRDESDNYLVVSFFVKGALIYSGEKLYWMLKKKTQKNKTKVLFTKTSHSKNGICPLKTQ
;
A
#
# COMPACT_ATOMS: atom_id res chain seq x y z
N MET A 1 -19.47 -11.05 8.31
CA MET A 1 -18.31 -11.62 7.59
C MET A 1 -17.06 -11.13 8.31
N ASP A 2 -16.09 -11.99 8.52
CA ASP A 2 -14.85 -11.69 9.23
C ASP A 2 -14.01 -10.72 8.37
N VAL A 3 -13.70 -9.54 8.87
CA VAL A 3 -13.02 -8.46 8.10
C VAL A 3 -11.59 -8.85 7.77
N ILE A 4 -10.89 -9.51 8.69
CA ILE A 4 -9.52 -10.00 8.43
C ILE A 4 -9.53 -11.09 7.34
N TYR A 5 -10.58 -11.92 7.27
CA TYR A 5 -10.73 -12.91 6.21
C TYR A 5 -10.87 -12.24 4.83
N GLU A 6 -11.78 -11.27 4.74
CA GLU A 6 -11.97 -10.50 3.50
C GLU A 6 -10.68 -9.78 3.09
N CYS A 7 -9.99 -9.16 4.06
CA CYS A 7 -8.72 -8.49 3.85
C CYS A 7 -7.65 -9.44 3.29
N GLY A 8 -7.48 -10.61 3.89
CA GLY A 8 -6.51 -11.62 3.44
C GLY A 8 -6.84 -12.19 2.05
N VAL A 9 -8.14 -12.42 1.76
CA VAL A 9 -8.58 -12.90 0.44
C VAL A 9 -8.32 -11.85 -0.64
N ASN A 10 -8.65 -10.58 -0.37
CA ASN A 10 -8.46 -9.49 -1.34
C ASN A 10 -6.97 -9.21 -1.57
N PHE A 11 -6.15 -9.20 -0.52
CA PHE A 11 -4.70 -9.09 -0.68
C PHE A 11 -4.11 -10.25 -1.48
N GLY A 12 -4.60 -11.47 -1.24
CA GLY A 12 -4.19 -12.65 -2.02
C GLY A 12 -4.46 -12.53 -3.53
N LYS A 13 -5.47 -11.75 -3.95
CA LYS A 13 -5.74 -11.47 -5.37
C LYS A 13 -4.72 -10.53 -6.00
N LEU A 14 -4.00 -9.74 -5.18
CA LEU A 14 -2.94 -8.84 -5.66
C LEU A 14 -1.64 -9.58 -5.97
N ILE A 15 -1.46 -10.79 -5.47
CA ILE A 15 -0.26 -11.59 -5.78
C ILE A 15 -0.21 -11.86 -7.29
N GLY A 16 0.93 -11.52 -7.91
CA GLY A 16 1.11 -11.55 -9.37
C GLY A 16 0.49 -10.36 -10.11
N THR A 17 -0.06 -9.36 -9.36
CA THR A 17 -0.45 -8.07 -9.94
C THR A 17 0.72 -7.10 -9.86
N THR A 18 0.92 -6.31 -10.91
CA THR A 18 1.92 -5.25 -10.94
C THR A 18 1.30 -3.92 -11.36
N TYR A 19 1.79 -2.83 -10.76
CA TYR A 19 1.46 -1.46 -11.18
C TYR A 19 2.71 -0.82 -11.76
N GLN A 20 2.73 -0.61 -13.06
CA GLN A 20 3.77 0.18 -13.74
C GLN A 20 3.42 1.65 -13.65
N CYS A 21 4.30 2.43 -13.05
CA CYS A 21 4.09 3.81 -12.69
C CYS A 21 5.15 4.70 -13.34
N VAL A 22 4.70 5.79 -13.93
CA VAL A 22 5.56 6.88 -14.42
C VAL A 22 5.10 8.16 -13.74
N VAL A 23 6.00 8.84 -13.05
CA VAL A 23 5.75 10.10 -12.39
C VAL A 23 6.81 11.13 -12.79
N SER A 24 6.49 12.42 -12.69
CA SER A 24 7.43 13.48 -13.04
C SER A 24 7.51 14.54 -11.95
N LYS A 25 8.69 15.16 -11.86
CA LYS A 25 8.95 16.36 -11.06
C LYS A 25 9.81 17.31 -11.91
N LYS A 26 9.27 18.46 -12.25
CA LYS A 26 9.92 19.42 -13.16
C LYS A 26 10.26 18.71 -14.49
N ARG A 27 11.57 18.58 -14.81
CA ARG A 27 12.07 17.92 -16.03
C ARG A 27 12.46 16.45 -15.82
N ASN A 28 12.45 15.96 -14.59
CA ASN A 28 12.84 14.60 -14.25
C ASN A 28 11.63 13.67 -14.28
N THR A 29 11.83 12.48 -14.81
CA THR A 29 10.83 11.40 -14.87
C THR A 29 11.35 10.20 -14.09
N TYR A 30 10.49 9.60 -13.27
CA TYR A 30 10.79 8.42 -12.47
C TYR A 30 9.86 7.30 -12.89
N ASN A 31 10.44 6.14 -13.18
CA ASN A 31 9.73 4.93 -13.55
C ASN A 31 9.90 3.91 -12.42
N PHE A 32 8.82 3.27 -12.01
CA PHE A 32 8.87 2.22 -11.00
C PHE A 32 7.68 1.26 -11.14
N THR A 33 7.83 0.07 -10.61
CA THR A 33 6.79 -0.96 -10.56
C THR A 33 6.46 -1.27 -9.10
N ILE A 34 5.17 -1.33 -8.76
CA ILE A 34 4.72 -1.82 -7.46
C ILE A 34 4.32 -3.28 -7.64
N ASP A 35 4.86 -4.17 -6.82
CA ASP A 35 4.52 -5.59 -6.75
C ASP A 35 4.13 -6.01 -5.34
N PHE A 36 3.59 -7.22 -5.19
CA PHE A 36 3.05 -7.75 -3.93
C PHE A 36 3.55 -9.17 -3.69
N ASP A 37 4.00 -9.41 -2.47
CA ASP A 37 4.39 -10.72 -1.97
C ASP A 37 3.53 -11.13 -0.76
N LEU A 38 3.32 -12.43 -0.57
CA LEU A 38 2.54 -12.95 0.55
C LEU A 38 3.10 -12.52 1.92
N THR A 39 4.41 -12.34 2.00
CA THR A 39 5.11 -11.93 3.22
C THR A 39 4.81 -10.48 3.62
N ASP A 40 4.38 -9.64 2.67
CA ASP A 40 4.07 -8.23 2.93
C ASP A 40 2.81 -8.08 3.79
N PHE A 41 1.83 -9.00 3.64
CA PHE A 41 0.51 -8.91 4.26
C PHE A 41 0.57 -8.80 5.80
N TYR A 42 1.38 -9.65 6.45
CA TYR A 42 1.49 -9.67 7.92
C TYR A 42 1.85 -8.30 8.48
N HIS A 43 2.80 -7.65 7.85
CA HIS A 43 3.25 -6.31 8.26
C HIS A 43 2.23 -5.23 7.90
N LEU A 44 1.67 -5.28 6.69
CA LEU A 44 0.68 -4.31 6.23
C LEU A 44 -0.59 -4.33 7.07
N ALA A 45 -1.06 -5.51 7.47
CA ALA A 45 -2.20 -5.66 8.37
C ALA A 45 -1.88 -5.24 9.81
N GLY A 46 -0.60 -5.01 10.15
CA GLY A 46 -0.18 -4.59 11.49
C GLY A 46 -0.22 -5.70 12.54
N LEU A 47 -0.28 -6.97 12.12
CA LEU A 47 -0.41 -8.11 13.04
C LEU A 47 0.77 -8.24 14.01
N GLY A 48 1.97 -7.77 13.62
CA GLY A 48 3.15 -7.76 14.46
C GLY A 48 3.08 -6.82 15.69
N TYR A 49 2.09 -5.92 15.73
CA TYR A 49 1.88 -5.04 16.89
C TYR A 49 0.99 -5.66 17.98
N LEU A 50 0.30 -6.78 17.67
CA LEU A 50 -0.58 -7.48 18.61
C LEU A 50 0.24 -8.46 19.45
N ILE A 51 1.10 -7.92 20.33
CA ILE A 51 2.11 -8.69 21.07
C ILE A 51 1.57 -9.43 22.30
N ASP A 52 0.35 -9.15 22.70
CA ASP A 52 -0.33 -9.68 23.87
C ASP A 52 -1.30 -10.85 23.55
N ILE A 53 -1.35 -11.26 22.29
CA ILE A 53 -2.10 -12.44 21.85
C ILE A 53 -1.20 -13.38 21.05
N ASP A 54 -1.52 -14.67 21.10
CA ASP A 54 -0.76 -15.67 20.34
C ASP A 54 -1.32 -15.81 18.93
N ILE A 55 -0.62 -15.22 17.96
CA ILE A 55 -0.88 -15.36 16.54
C ILE A 55 0.31 -15.97 15.81
N PRO A 56 0.07 -16.87 14.85
CA PRO A 56 1.16 -17.47 14.07
C PRO A 56 2.03 -16.40 13.39
N LYS A 57 3.34 -16.40 13.66
CA LYS A 57 4.29 -15.37 13.17
C LYS A 57 4.88 -15.69 11.79
N ASN A 58 4.50 -16.79 11.17
CA ASN A 58 4.98 -17.15 9.84
C ASN A 58 4.33 -16.26 8.78
N ARG A 59 5.09 -15.28 8.28
CA ARG A 59 4.61 -14.25 7.35
C ARG A 59 4.07 -14.82 6.04
N THR A 60 4.74 -15.81 5.48
CA THR A 60 4.35 -16.46 4.23
C THR A 60 3.00 -17.15 4.34
N ASN A 61 2.71 -17.74 5.50
CA ASN A 61 1.49 -18.51 5.73
C ASN A 61 0.35 -17.71 6.37
N THR A 62 0.52 -16.40 6.58
CA THR A 62 -0.48 -15.57 7.27
C THR A 62 -1.86 -15.67 6.62
N ILE A 63 -1.94 -15.51 5.29
CA ILE A 63 -3.21 -15.61 4.56
C ILE A 63 -3.81 -17.03 4.65
N HIS A 64 -2.98 -18.05 4.65
CA HIS A 64 -3.44 -19.42 4.86
C HIS A 64 -4.05 -19.60 6.26
N TYR A 65 -3.39 -19.10 7.32
CA TYR A 65 -3.91 -19.15 8.70
C TYR A 65 -5.24 -18.40 8.86
N ILE A 66 -5.44 -17.31 8.14
CA ILE A 66 -6.71 -16.59 8.08
C ILE A 66 -7.78 -17.47 7.41
N LYS A 67 -7.47 -18.10 6.26
CA LYS A 67 -8.42 -18.95 5.52
C LYS A 67 -8.87 -20.16 6.33
N ILE A 68 -7.99 -20.75 7.13
CA ILE A 68 -8.34 -21.88 8.01
C ILE A 68 -8.80 -21.43 9.42
N LYS A 69 -9.14 -20.15 9.58
CA LYS A 69 -9.69 -19.56 10.82
C LYS A 69 -8.80 -19.67 12.05
N LYS A 70 -7.48 -19.77 11.87
CA LYS A 70 -6.51 -19.63 12.98
C LYS A 70 -6.27 -18.18 13.38
N ILE A 71 -6.53 -17.24 12.47
CA ILE A 71 -6.51 -15.79 12.71
C ILE A 71 -7.90 -15.27 12.31
N THR A 72 -8.64 -14.73 13.28
CA THR A 72 -10.02 -14.24 13.12
C THR A 72 -10.16 -12.87 13.78
N ASP A 73 -11.20 -12.11 13.41
CA ASP A 73 -11.50 -10.83 14.09
C ASP A 73 -11.73 -11.02 15.59
N GLU A 74 -12.37 -12.13 15.99
CA GLU A 74 -12.58 -12.45 17.39
C GLU A 74 -11.27 -12.67 18.15
N LEU A 75 -10.29 -13.36 17.56
CA LEU A 75 -8.96 -13.52 18.13
C LEU A 75 -8.25 -12.17 18.23
N LEU A 76 -8.26 -11.37 17.16
CA LEU A 76 -7.59 -10.06 17.12
C LEU A 76 -8.19 -9.09 18.13
N ALA A 77 -9.51 -9.13 18.34
CA ALA A 77 -10.21 -8.28 19.30
C ALA A 77 -9.84 -8.55 20.77
N LYS A 78 -9.20 -9.68 21.08
CA LYS A 78 -8.66 -9.97 22.43
C LYS A 78 -7.44 -9.13 22.76
N SER A 79 -6.73 -8.61 21.74
CA SER A 79 -5.58 -7.75 21.97
C SER A 79 -6.00 -6.34 22.39
N LYS A 80 -5.40 -5.81 23.44
CA LYS A 80 -5.57 -4.40 23.84
C LYS A 80 -5.02 -3.42 22.81
N TYR A 81 -4.14 -3.88 21.89
CA TYR A 81 -3.54 -3.07 20.82
C TYR A 81 -4.34 -3.12 19.52
N PHE A 82 -5.46 -3.84 19.48
CA PHE A 82 -6.25 -3.99 18.25
C PHE A 82 -7.00 -2.72 17.86
N LYS A 83 -7.61 -2.07 18.84
CA LYS A 83 -8.30 -0.78 18.64
C LYS A 83 -7.32 0.38 18.77
N HIS A 84 -7.85 1.59 18.56
CA HIS A 84 -7.03 2.80 18.68
C HIS A 84 -6.29 2.84 20.01
N ASP A 85 -4.95 2.96 19.92
CA ASP A 85 -4.06 3.15 21.07
C ASP A 85 -3.55 4.60 21.07
N SER A 86 -3.97 5.38 22.06
CA SER A 86 -3.60 6.79 22.20
C SER A 86 -2.10 7.01 22.42
N LEU A 87 -1.39 6.03 22.98
CA LEU A 87 0.05 6.14 23.25
C LEU A 87 0.88 5.99 21.98
N THR A 88 0.48 5.06 21.09
CA THR A 88 1.22 4.78 19.86
C THR A 88 0.56 5.38 18.61
N ASN A 89 -0.63 5.96 18.77
CA ASN A 89 -1.48 6.45 17.68
C ASN A 89 -1.71 5.39 16.58
N ARG A 90 -1.80 4.12 16.97
CA ARG A 90 -2.04 2.97 16.09
C ARG A 90 -3.49 2.52 16.21
N ASP A 91 -4.08 2.17 15.10
CA ASP A 91 -5.42 1.60 15.01
C ASP A 91 -5.36 0.44 14.01
N ILE A 92 -5.16 -0.76 14.57
CA ILE A 92 -5.03 -1.98 13.74
C ILE A 92 -6.37 -2.37 13.16
N GLN A 93 -7.46 -2.16 13.89
CA GLN A 93 -8.81 -2.45 13.41
C GLN A 93 -9.14 -1.61 12.16
N SER A 94 -8.97 -0.30 12.23
CA SER A 94 -9.20 0.59 11.08
C SER A 94 -8.24 0.29 9.92
N ARG A 95 -6.98 -0.06 10.24
CA ARG A 95 -6.00 -0.46 9.24
C ARG A 95 -6.46 -1.68 8.45
N ILE A 96 -6.89 -2.76 9.11
CA ILE A 96 -7.38 -3.98 8.45
C ILE A 96 -8.66 -3.68 7.67
N SER A 97 -9.57 -2.91 8.27
CA SER A 97 -10.83 -2.51 7.62
C SER A 97 -10.62 -1.76 6.31
N GLU A 98 -9.58 -0.96 6.17
CA GLU A 98 -9.30 -0.24 4.94
C GLU A 98 -8.30 -0.97 4.03
N LEU A 99 -7.38 -1.76 4.58
CA LEU A 99 -6.40 -2.54 3.79
C LEU A 99 -7.09 -3.53 2.82
N ARG A 100 -8.27 -4.04 3.16
CA ARG A 100 -9.06 -4.90 2.26
C ARG A 100 -9.41 -4.25 0.92
N PHE A 101 -9.30 -2.93 0.83
CA PHE A 101 -9.54 -2.12 -0.37
C PHE A 101 -8.24 -1.57 -1.00
N LEU A 102 -7.08 -2.15 -0.67
CA LEU A 102 -5.78 -1.66 -1.15
C LEU A 102 -5.75 -1.52 -2.69
N GLU A 103 -6.36 -2.47 -3.40
CA GLU A 103 -6.49 -2.44 -4.85
C GLU A 103 -7.23 -1.19 -5.33
N GLU A 104 -8.38 -0.88 -4.73
CA GLU A 104 -9.18 0.30 -5.07
C GLU A 104 -8.42 1.60 -4.81
N TYR A 105 -7.69 1.67 -3.68
CA TYR A 105 -6.84 2.83 -3.37
C TYR A 105 -5.71 3.04 -4.36
N LEU A 106 -5.16 1.97 -4.94
CA LEU A 106 -4.12 2.05 -5.95
C LEU A 106 -4.70 2.33 -7.35
N ASP A 107 -5.90 1.87 -7.64
CA ASP A 107 -6.54 2.02 -8.95
C ASP A 107 -7.01 3.46 -9.24
N VAL A 108 -7.34 4.23 -8.21
CA VAL A 108 -7.81 5.62 -8.38
C VAL A 108 -6.67 6.61 -8.67
N ASN A 109 -7.06 7.80 -9.12
CA ASN A 109 -6.13 8.93 -9.22
C ASN A 109 -5.87 9.49 -7.80
N ASN A 110 -4.64 9.38 -7.35
CA ASN A 110 -4.20 9.72 -6.01
C ASN A 110 -3.03 10.72 -6.03
N MET A 111 -2.71 11.29 -4.88
CA MET A 111 -1.52 12.15 -4.72
C MET A 111 -0.31 11.27 -4.41
N ILE A 112 0.83 11.57 -5.01
CA ILE A 112 2.11 10.92 -4.72
C ILE A 112 3.18 11.96 -4.45
N ASN A 113 3.99 11.74 -3.41
CA ASN A 113 5.10 12.59 -3.02
C ASN A 113 6.36 11.75 -2.82
N ILE A 114 7.52 12.35 -3.05
CA ILE A 114 8.79 11.81 -2.54
C ILE A 114 8.72 11.89 -1.02
N TYR A 115 8.88 10.75 -0.33
CA TYR A 115 8.86 10.73 1.13
C TYR A 115 10.26 11.01 1.67
N ASN A 116 10.36 12.01 2.55
CA ASN A 116 11.62 12.37 3.18
C ASN A 116 11.43 12.43 4.70
N THR A 117 12.12 11.56 5.43
CA THR A 117 12.08 11.52 6.89
C THR A 117 12.73 12.75 7.55
N ARG A 118 13.51 13.55 6.79
CA ARG A 118 14.14 14.77 7.29
C ARG A 118 13.23 16.00 7.19
N ASP A 119 12.11 15.91 6.49
CA ASP A 119 11.16 17.01 6.36
C ASP A 119 10.35 17.16 7.65
N GLY A 120 10.15 18.37 8.13
CA GLY A 120 9.64 18.78 9.44
C GLY A 120 8.54 17.91 10.07
N THR A 121 7.48 17.57 9.34
CA THR A 121 6.37 16.75 9.84
C THR A 121 6.68 15.25 9.92
N ASN A 122 7.75 14.79 9.25
CA ASN A 122 8.14 13.38 9.18
C ASN A 122 9.28 13.02 10.15
N GLN A 123 9.89 14.00 10.84
CA GLN A 123 11.10 13.79 11.66
C GLN A 123 10.97 12.72 12.73
N ASN A 124 9.77 12.52 13.27
CA ASN A 124 9.50 11.49 14.27
C ASN A 124 8.99 10.16 13.68
N SER A 125 8.99 10.04 12.35
CA SER A 125 8.51 8.83 11.68
C SER A 125 9.62 7.79 11.60
N LEU A 126 9.32 6.58 12.06
CA LEU A 126 10.18 5.40 11.90
C LEU A 126 10.00 4.72 10.53
N ILE A 127 9.13 5.26 9.67
CA ILE A 127 8.84 4.67 8.37
C ILE A 127 9.99 4.98 7.42
N LYS A 128 10.64 3.93 6.92
CA LYS A 128 11.65 4.02 5.86
C LYS A 128 10.97 3.75 4.53
N ALA A 129 10.74 4.80 3.75
CA ALA A 129 10.09 4.74 2.45
C ALA A 129 10.69 5.77 1.50
N ASP A 130 10.48 5.58 0.20
CA ASP A 130 10.92 6.49 -0.86
C ASP A 130 9.77 7.37 -1.34
N TYR A 131 8.56 6.80 -1.38
CA TYR A 131 7.36 7.53 -1.78
C TYR A 131 6.23 7.32 -0.77
N VAL A 132 5.36 8.34 -0.68
CA VAL A 132 4.08 8.26 0.01
C VAL A 132 2.96 8.62 -0.95
N ILE A 133 1.95 7.75 -1.00
CA ILE A 133 0.71 7.96 -1.72
C ILE A 133 -0.37 8.30 -0.69
N GLN A 134 -1.05 9.44 -0.87
CA GLN A 134 -2.30 9.73 -0.18
C GLN A 134 -3.43 9.41 -1.14
N SER A 135 -4.33 8.53 -0.74
CA SER A 135 -5.41 8.05 -1.58
C SER A 135 -6.75 8.04 -0.85
N ARG A 136 -7.81 8.20 -1.62
CA ARG A 136 -9.21 8.04 -1.20
C ARG A 136 -9.93 7.22 -2.26
N ARG A 137 -10.62 6.16 -1.85
CA ARG A 137 -11.43 5.38 -2.79
C ARG A 137 -12.76 6.07 -3.10
N PRO A 138 -13.39 5.76 -4.23
CA PRO A 138 -14.71 6.30 -4.58
C PRO A 138 -15.73 6.01 -3.46
N ASN A 139 -16.62 6.96 -3.23
CA ASN A 139 -17.69 6.86 -2.23
C ASN A 139 -17.22 6.61 -0.79
N SER A 140 -15.99 6.99 -0.47
CA SER A 140 -15.44 6.95 0.88
C SER A 140 -15.00 8.34 1.33
N PHE A 141 -15.13 8.61 2.62
CA PHE A 141 -14.56 9.81 3.27
C PHE A 141 -13.20 9.52 3.92
N THR A 142 -12.74 8.27 3.84
CA THR A 142 -11.51 7.84 4.47
C THR A 142 -10.32 8.05 3.54
N ASP A 143 -9.37 8.88 3.98
CA ASP A 143 -8.06 8.99 3.36
C ASP A 143 -7.12 7.95 3.97
N VAL A 144 -6.22 7.41 3.15
CA VAL A 144 -5.16 6.50 3.59
C VAL A 144 -3.80 6.99 3.12
N TYR A 145 -2.77 6.60 3.85
CA TYR A 145 -1.38 6.69 3.43
C TYR A 145 -0.85 5.32 3.03
N ILE A 146 -0.21 5.24 1.87
CA ILE A 146 0.45 4.05 1.32
C ILE A 146 1.90 4.42 1.11
N PHE A 147 2.81 3.77 1.82
CA PHE A 147 4.24 4.04 1.75
C PHE A 147 4.91 2.99 0.89
N LEU A 148 5.71 3.45 -0.07
CA LEU A 148 6.44 2.61 -1.00
C LEU A 148 7.93 2.69 -0.71
N ARG A 149 8.59 1.54 -0.71
CA ARG A 149 10.04 1.42 -0.61
C ARG A 149 10.56 0.52 -1.71
N LYS A 150 11.71 0.85 -2.23
CA LYS A 150 12.44 -0.01 -3.16
C LYS A 150 12.69 -1.37 -2.54
N ARG A 151 12.42 -2.46 -3.28
CA ARG A 151 12.52 -3.83 -2.76
C ARG A 151 13.98 -4.28 -2.71
N ASP A 152 14.72 -3.95 -3.77
CA ASP A 152 16.13 -4.28 -3.97
C ASP A 152 16.79 -3.21 -4.87
N GLU A 153 17.85 -3.55 -5.59
CA GLU A 153 18.51 -2.67 -6.57
C GLU A 153 17.69 -2.44 -7.84
N SER A 154 16.61 -3.21 -8.06
CA SER A 154 15.68 -3.05 -9.19
C SER A 154 14.74 -1.85 -9.00
N ASP A 155 13.97 -1.49 -10.03
CA ASP A 155 12.91 -0.48 -9.93
C ASP A 155 11.58 -1.06 -9.42
N ASN A 156 11.64 -2.16 -8.65
CA ASN A 156 10.49 -2.77 -7.99
C ASN A 156 10.32 -2.20 -6.58
N TYR A 157 9.09 -1.87 -6.25
CA TYR A 157 8.69 -1.27 -4.98
C TYR A 157 7.64 -2.13 -4.30
N LEU A 158 7.76 -2.25 -2.99
CA LEU A 158 6.74 -2.87 -2.15
C LEU A 158 6.00 -1.81 -1.35
N VAL A 159 4.79 -2.13 -0.94
CA VAL A 159 4.08 -1.36 0.07
C VAL A 159 4.65 -1.73 1.43
N VAL A 160 5.39 -0.81 2.08
CA VAL A 160 6.00 -1.06 3.39
C VAL A 160 5.15 -0.64 4.56
N SER A 161 4.21 0.27 4.34
CA SER A 161 3.25 0.68 5.38
C SER A 161 1.97 1.17 4.76
N PHE A 162 0.88 0.91 5.47
CA PHE A 162 -0.47 1.32 5.10
C PHE A 162 -1.23 1.69 6.37
N PHE A 163 -1.91 2.83 6.40
CA PHE A 163 -2.82 3.17 7.49
C PHE A 163 -3.78 4.31 7.11
N VAL A 164 -4.86 4.39 7.87
CA VAL A 164 -5.84 5.45 7.78
C VAL A 164 -5.22 6.77 8.21
N LYS A 165 -5.48 7.84 7.46
CA LYS A 165 -5.00 9.17 7.79
C LYS A 165 -5.63 9.64 9.09
N GLY A 166 -4.78 9.85 10.08
CA GLY A 166 -5.13 10.48 11.36
C GLY A 166 -4.70 11.95 11.41
N ALA A 167 -4.37 12.43 12.60
CA ALA A 167 -3.90 13.79 12.82
C ALA A 167 -2.51 14.07 12.22
N LEU A 168 -1.67 13.04 12.08
CA LEU A 168 -0.34 13.18 11.49
C LEU A 168 -0.44 13.35 9.97
N ILE A 169 0.25 14.38 9.46
CA ILE A 169 0.32 14.66 8.03
C ILE A 169 1.69 14.21 7.53
N TYR A 170 1.68 13.23 6.64
CA TYR A 170 2.89 12.79 5.95
C TYR A 170 2.95 13.49 4.59
N SER A 171 3.98 14.29 4.41
CA SER A 171 4.17 15.11 3.22
C SER A 171 5.57 14.89 2.64
N GLY A 172 5.80 15.52 1.50
CA GLY A 172 7.08 15.52 0.81
C GLY A 172 6.96 16.29 -0.49
N GLU A 173 7.97 16.22 -1.32
CA GLU A 173 7.94 16.88 -2.62
C GLU A 173 6.95 16.22 -3.57
N LYS A 174 5.99 17.01 -4.06
CA LYS A 174 4.92 16.56 -4.93
C LYS A 174 5.45 16.03 -6.26
N LEU A 175 4.94 14.87 -6.66
CA LEU A 175 5.10 14.28 -7.96
C LEU A 175 3.80 14.31 -8.76
N TYR A 176 3.90 14.27 -10.08
CA TYR A 176 2.76 14.29 -10.98
C TYR A 176 2.70 12.98 -11.76
N TRP A 177 1.56 12.32 -11.72
CA TRP A 177 1.32 11.13 -12.53
C TRP A 177 1.41 11.45 -14.02
N MET A 178 2.17 10.63 -14.73
CA MET A 178 2.27 10.65 -16.20
C MET A 178 1.59 9.42 -16.80
N LEU A 179 1.79 8.26 -16.16
CA LEU A 179 1.20 7.00 -16.56
C LEU A 179 1.02 6.10 -15.34
N LYS A 180 -0.08 5.37 -15.28
CA LYS A 180 -0.29 4.26 -14.35
C LYS A 180 -0.98 3.13 -15.11
N LYS A 181 -0.33 1.96 -15.15
CA LYS A 181 -0.87 0.74 -15.73
C LYS A 181 -0.91 -0.35 -14.68
N LYS A 182 -1.95 -1.15 -14.71
CA LYS A 182 -2.10 -2.35 -13.89
C LYS A 182 -2.07 -3.57 -14.78
N THR A 183 -1.22 -4.54 -14.46
CA THR A 183 -1.18 -5.84 -15.11
C THR A 183 -1.55 -6.92 -14.11
N GLN A 184 -2.56 -7.71 -14.44
CA GLN A 184 -3.04 -8.83 -13.63
C GLN A 184 -3.46 -9.97 -14.55
N LYS A 185 -2.99 -11.19 -14.28
CA LYS A 185 -3.29 -12.39 -15.12
C LYS A 185 -3.06 -12.12 -16.62
N ASN A 186 -1.92 -11.52 -16.97
CA ASN A 186 -1.52 -11.16 -18.33
C ASN A 186 -2.45 -10.14 -19.04
N LYS A 187 -3.36 -9.50 -18.30
CA LYS A 187 -4.20 -8.41 -18.82
C LYS A 187 -3.70 -7.08 -18.28
N THR A 188 -3.41 -6.14 -19.18
CA THR A 188 -2.96 -4.80 -18.81
C THR A 188 -4.09 -3.79 -19.01
N LYS A 189 -4.35 -3.00 -17.99
CA LYS A 189 -5.31 -1.89 -17.99
C LYS A 189 -4.58 -0.58 -17.74
N VAL A 190 -4.81 0.44 -18.56
CA VAL A 190 -4.35 1.81 -18.28
C VAL A 190 -5.32 2.44 -17.29
N LEU A 191 -4.84 2.81 -16.11
CA LEU A 191 -5.61 3.47 -15.06
C LEU A 191 -5.55 4.98 -15.18
N PHE A 192 -4.40 5.49 -15.59
CA PHE A 192 -4.16 6.91 -15.80
C PHE A 192 -3.15 7.15 -16.91
N THR A 193 -3.39 8.18 -17.72
CA THR A 193 -2.41 8.74 -18.66
C THR A 193 -2.60 10.25 -18.77
N LYS A 194 -1.51 11.00 -18.72
CA LYS A 194 -1.55 12.44 -18.95
C LYS A 194 -1.68 12.70 -20.45
N THR A 195 -2.61 13.55 -20.86
CA THR A 195 -2.98 13.80 -22.27
C THR A 195 -1.81 14.26 -23.16
N SER A 196 -0.79 14.92 -22.59
CA SER A 196 0.44 15.30 -23.29
C SER A 196 1.33 14.12 -23.65
N HIS A 197 1.18 12.98 -22.99
CA HIS A 197 1.95 11.75 -23.26
C HIS A 197 1.32 10.89 -24.36
N SER A 198 0.03 11.07 -24.62
CA SER A 198 -0.67 10.31 -25.67
C SER A 198 -0.39 10.82 -27.08
N LYS A 199 0.11 12.06 -27.24
CA LYS A 199 0.38 12.67 -28.55
C LYS A 199 1.78 12.37 -29.09
N ASN A 200 2.75 12.03 -28.24
CA ASN A 200 4.08 11.59 -28.66
C ASN A 200 4.14 10.08 -28.48
N GLY A 201 3.84 9.35 -29.55
CA GLY A 201 3.83 7.89 -29.59
C GLY A 201 5.06 7.32 -28.89
N ILE A 202 4.91 6.90 -27.64
CA ILE A 202 5.94 6.15 -26.94
C ILE A 202 6.00 4.81 -27.64
N CYS A 203 7.08 4.62 -28.40
CA CYS A 203 7.45 3.35 -28.98
C CYS A 203 7.33 2.23 -27.94
N PRO A 204 6.62 1.13 -28.21
CA PRO A 204 6.61 0.00 -27.30
C PRO A 204 8.05 -0.46 -27.10
N LEU A 205 8.45 -0.62 -25.86
CA LEU A 205 9.72 -1.24 -25.48
C LEU A 205 9.87 -2.51 -26.34
N LYS A 206 10.84 -2.50 -27.25
CA LYS A 206 11.26 -3.69 -27.97
C LYS A 206 11.73 -4.70 -26.93
N THR A 207 10.98 -5.77 -26.78
CA THR A 207 11.45 -7.02 -26.17
C THR A 207 12.63 -7.51 -26.97
N GLN A 208 13.81 -7.54 -26.40
CA GLN A 208 14.88 -8.47 -26.76
C GLN A 208 14.81 -9.67 -25.86
#